data_54bd2a539edd38b914cbe97b4168b67e
#
_entry.id   54bd2a539edd38b914cbe97b4168b67e
#
_cell.length_a   1.000
_cell.length_b   1.000
_cell.length_c   1.000
_cell.angle_alpha   90.00
_cell.angle_beta   90.00
_cell.angle_gamma   90.00
#
_symmetry.space_group_name_H-M   'P 1'
#
loop_
_entity.id
_entity.type
_entity.pdbx_description
1 polymer ?
#
loop_
_entity_poly.entity_id
_entity_poly.type
_entity_poly.pdbx_seq_one_letter_code
_entity_poly.pdbx_strand_id
1 'polypeptide(L)'
;MFNNKRIVSIVDDEIHTAKLFHEALRENIDGISVFSFNDPITAFTHFTENKDDFALVISDLRMPGLNGLELLKKVKTSNPKVRTILMSAYNFEEDELYQQYMKEAVINSTIEKPITMNILYKRVRDELNAYQIGINKKP
;
A
#
# COMPACT_ATOMS: atom_id res chain seq x y z
N MET A 1 -6.82 16.76 -20.74
CA MET A 1 -6.55 15.40 -20.41
C MET A 1 -5.74 15.26 -19.14
N PHE A 2 -6.15 14.38 -18.30
CA PHE A 2 -5.51 14.22 -17.00
C PHE A 2 -4.81 12.89 -16.92
N ASN A 3 -3.53 12.94 -16.61
CA ASN A 3 -2.78 11.74 -16.37
C ASN A 3 -2.71 11.52 -14.89
N ASN A 4 -3.48 10.55 -14.44
CA ASN A 4 -3.32 10.06 -13.10
C ASN A 4 -1.99 9.28 -13.07
N LYS A 5 -1.07 9.69 -12.23
CA LYS A 5 0.27 9.07 -12.17
C LYS A 5 0.23 7.66 -11.61
N ARG A 6 -0.85 7.30 -10.93
CA ARG A 6 -1.00 5.98 -10.31
C ARG A 6 0.24 5.60 -9.51
N ILE A 7 0.53 6.43 -8.53
CA ILE A 7 1.69 6.21 -7.67
C ILE A 7 1.44 5.02 -6.75
N VAL A 8 2.41 4.15 -6.65
CA VAL A 8 2.43 3.02 -5.73
C VAL A 8 3.64 3.20 -4.81
N SER A 9 3.42 3.23 -3.50
CA SER A 9 4.54 3.26 -2.57
C SER A 9 4.67 1.95 -1.81
N ILE A 10 5.91 1.59 -1.54
CA ILE A 10 6.28 0.43 -0.73
C ILE A 10 7.02 0.94 0.49
N VAL A 11 6.51 0.62 1.68
CA VAL A 11 7.08 1.09 2.93
C VAL A 11 7.51 -0.12 3.76
N ASP A 12 8.80 -0.26 3.97
CA ASP A 12 9.37 -1.37 4.72
C ASP A 12 10.68 -0.88 5.33
N ASP A 13 10.84 -0.99 6.65
CA ASP A 13 12.03 -0.52 7.33
C ASP A 13 13.28 -1.33 6.95
N GLU A 14 13.10 -2.50 6.37
CA GLU A 14 14.19 -3.27 5.79
C GLU A 14 14.46 -2.77 4.36
N ILE A 15 15.54 -1.99 4.22
CA ILE A 15 15.81 -1.27 2.97
C ILE A 15 15.99 -2.19 1.75
N HIS A 16 16.60 -3.37 1.96
CA HIS A 16 16.82 -4.31 0.85
C HIS A 16 15.51 -4.92 0.37
N THR A 17 14.59 -5.20 1.29
CA THR A 17 13.26 -5.71 0.95
C THR A 17 12.47 -4.66 0.18
N ALA A 18 12.49 -3.43 0.65
CA ALA A 18 11.79 -2.32 -0.03
C ALA A 18 12.31 -2.16 -1.46
N LYS A 19 13.63 -2.19 -1.65
CA LYS A 19 14.24 -2.07 -2.99
C LYS A 19 13.90 -3.25 -3.88
N LEU A 20 13.90 -4.45 -3.35
CA LEU A 20 13.56 -5.66 -4.11
C LEU A 20 12.15 -5.56 -4.66
N PHE A 21 11.19 -5.20 -3.84
CA PHE A 21 9.81 -5.05 -4.25
C PHE A 21 9.62 -3.88 -5.21
N HIS A 22 10.33 -2.78 -4.98
CA HIS A 22 10.32 -1.63 -5.88
C HIS A 22 10.72 -2.05 -7.31
N GLU A 23 11.86 -2.72 -7.44
CA GLU A 23 12.35 -3.16 -8.75
C GLU A 23 11.42 -4.17 -9.39
N ALA A 24 10.90 -5.12 -8.58
CA ALA A 24 9.99 -6.14 -9.08
C ALA A 24 8.72 -5.52 -9.66
N LEU A 25 8.11 -4.57 -8.96
CA LEU A 25 6.89 -3.93 -9.43
C LEU A 25 7.15 -3.04 -10.64
N ARG A 26 8.25 -2.30 -10.63
CA ARG A 26 8.61 -1.42 -11.74
C ARG A 26 8.80 -2.20 -13.03
N GLU A 27 9.40 -3.38 -12.94
CA GLU A 27 9.70 -4.21 -14.11
C GLU A 27 8.50 -5.01 -14.62
N ASN A 28 7.54 -5.32 -13.76
CA ASN A 28 6.49 -6.28 -14.07
C ASN A 28 5.08 -5.71 -14.14
N ILE A 29 4.87 -4.46 -13.72
CA ILE A 29 3.56 -3.83 -13.77
C ILE A 29 3.68 -2.50 -14.51
N ASP A 30 2.95 -2.38 -15.61
CA ASP A 30 2.97 -1.19 -16.43
C ASP A 30 2.00 -0.13 -15.90
N GLY A 31 2.27 1.11 -16.25
CA GLY A 31 1.35 2.22 -16.00
C GLY A 31 1.36 2.74 -14.57
N ILE A 32 2.38 2.42 -13.79
CA ILE A 32 2.52 2.91 -12.41
C ILE A 32 3.86 3.62 -12.22
N SER A 33 3.89 4.48 -11.21
CA SER A 33 5.12 5.11 -10.73
C SER A 33 5.40 4.57 -9.34
N VAL A 34 6.49 3.83 -9.17
CA VAL A 34 6.80 3.14 -7.91
C VAL A 34 7.81 3.96 -7.11
N PHE A 35 7.55 4.11 -5.82
CA PHE A 35 8.47 4.72 -4.86
C PHE A 35 8.62 3.79 -3.67
N SER A 36 9.80 3.74 -3.08
CA SER A 36 10.04 2.92 -1.91
C SER A 36 10.64 3.75 -0.78
N PHE A 37 10.25 3.42 0.44
CA PHE A 37 10.64 4.14 1.64
C PHE A 37 11.00 3.14 2.74
N ASN A 38 12.04 3.46 3.50
CA ASN A 38 12.38 2.69 4.70
C ASN A 38 12.00 3.42 5.99
N ASP A 39 11.30 4.54 5.86
CA ASP A 39 10.82 5.32 6.99
C ASP A 39 9.34 5.69 6.75
N PRO A 40 8.44 5.31 7.67
CA PRO A 40 7.01 5.58 7.46
C PRO A 40 6.63 7.06 7.50
N ILE A 41 7.37 7.87 8.24
CA ILE A 41 7.11 9.32 8.32
C ILE A 41 7.41 9.97 6.97
N THR A 42 8.56 9.64 6.37
CA THR A 42 8.92 10.13 5.04
C THR A 42 7.92 9.65 3.99
N ALA A 43 7.49 8.37 4.09
CA ALA A 43 6.49 7.82 3.19
C ALA A 43 5.17 8.58 3.27
N PHE A 44 4.73 8.92 4.47
CA PHE A 44 3.47 9.65 4.65
C PHE A 44 3.58 11.09 4.15
N THR A 45 4.73 11.74 4.35
CA THR A 45 4.97 13.08 3.82
C THR A 45 4.86 13.09 2.29
N HIS A 46 5.50 12.13 1.63
CA HIS A 46 5.40 11.98 0.18
C HIS A 46 3.95 11.73 -0.26
N PHE A 47 3.25 10.89 0.49
CA PHE A 47 1.84 10.63 0.20
C PHE A 47 1.00 11.90 0.27
N THR A 48 1.14 12.69 1.33
CA THR A 48 0.31 13.90 1.50
C THR A 48 0.57 14.93 0.40
N GLU A 49 1.79 15.01 -0.10
CA GLU A 49 2.16 15.92 -1.18
C GLU A 49 1.64 15.47 -2.55
N ASN A 50 1.27 14.21 -2.69
CA ASN A 50 0.88 13.62 -3.98
C ASN A 50 -0.41 12.79 -3.89
N LYS A 51 -1.22 12.99 -2.88
CA LYS A 51 -2.33 12.08 -2.56
C LYS A 51 -3.32 11.85 -3.69
N ASP A 52 -3.53 12.85 -4.53
CA ASP A 52 -4.49 12.74 -5.64
C ASP A 52 -3.96 11.88 -6.79
N ASP A 53 -2.65 11.66 -6.83
CA ASP A 53 -1.99 10.81 -7.83
C ASP A 53 -1.73 9.38 -7.32
N PHE A 54 -1.99 9.12 -6.04
CA PHE A 54 -1.73 7.82 -5.44
C PHE A 54 -2.83 6.82 -5.77
N ALA A 55 -2.43 5.60 -6.10
CA ALA A 55 -3.33 4.48 -6.29
C ALA A 55 -3.24 3.46 -5.16
N LEU A 56 -2.05 3.25 -4.61
CA LEU A 56 -1.81 2.12 -3.69
C LEU A 56 -0.66 2.43 -2.73
N VAL A 57 -0.85 2.07 -1.47
CA VAL A 57 0.22 2.06 -0.46
C VAL A 57 0.35 0.65 0.08
N ILE A 58 1.56 0.11 0.00
CA ILE A 58 1.92 -1.21 0.52
C ILE A 58 2.85 -0.99 1.72
N SER A 59 2.48 -1.49 2.88
CA SER A 59 3.27 -1.25 4.09
C SER A 59 3.53 -2.52 4.87
N ASP A 60 4.75 -2.65 5.36
CA ASP A 60 5.06 -3.62 6.39
C ASP A 60 4.37 -3.20 7.69
N LEU A 61 4.05 -4.16 8.55
CA LEU A 61 3.38 -3.88 9.81
C LEU A 61 4.34 -3.26 10.83
N ARG A 62 5.48 -3.89 11.04
CA ARG A 62 6.39 -3.53 12.13
C ARG A 62 7.51 -2.62 11.66
N MET A 63 7.40 -1.36 12.04
CA MET A 63 8.38 -0.32 11.69
C MET A 63 8.56 0.62 12.87
N PRO A 64 9.78 1.12 13.12
CA PRO A 64 9.98 2.14 14.16
C PRO A 64 9.20 3.40 13.83
N GLY A 65 8.71 4.07 14.86
CA GLY A 65 8.03 5.35 14.77
C GLY A 65 6.55 5.18 14.52
N LEU A 66 6.16 4.76 13.33
CA LEU A 66 4.77 4.59 12.92
C LEU A 66 4.60 3.20 12.33
N ASN A 67 3.76 2.36 12.90
CA ASN A 67 3.56 1.02 12.36
C ASN A 67 2.64 1.06 11.12
N GLY A 68 2.56 -0.08 10.42
CA GLY A 68 1.79 -0.16 9.18
C GLY A 68 0.30 0.10 9.37
N LEU A 69 -0.29 -0.32 10.48
CA LEU A 69 -1.71 -0.07 10.74
C LEU A 69 -1.98 1.43 10.86
N GLU A 70 -1.12 2.12 11.60
CA GLU A 70 -1.22 3.56 11.80
C GLU A 70 -1.02 4.32 10.48
N LEU A 71 -0.01 3.90 9.70
CA LEU A 71 0.25 4.52 8.41
C LEU A 71 -0.94 4.39 7.47
N LEU A 72 -1.48 3.17 7.33
CA LEU A 72 -2.59 2.93 6.41
C LEU A 72 -3.86 3.66 6.86
N LYS A 73 -4.08 3.78 8.18
CA LYS A 73 -5.19 4.58 8.69
C LYS A 73 -5.06 6.05 8.29
N LYS A 74 -3.86 6.61 8.42
CA LYS A 74 -3.60 7.99 8.01
C LYS A 74 -3.80 8.18 6.52
N VAL A 75 -3.37 7.23 5.71
CA VAL A 75 -3.56 7.26 4.26
C VAL A 75 -5.05 7.30 3.91
N LYS A 76 -5.83 6.38 4.45
CA LYS A 76 -7.26 6.30 4.16
C LYS A 76 -8.04 7.51 4.66
N THR A 77 -7.63 8.09 5.77
CA THR A 77 -8.25 9.30 6.29
C THR A 77 -8.02 10.48 5.32
N SER A 78 -6.83 10.55 4.73
CA SER A 78 -6.48 11.62 3.80
C SER A 78 -7.11 11.43 2.41
N ASN A 79 -7.18 10.19 1.92
CA ASN A 79 -7.79 9.88 0.63
C ASN A 79 -8.36 8.45 0.65
N PRO A 80 -9.67 8.31 0.90
CA PRO A 80 -10.28 6.98 1.03
C PRO A 80 -10.25 6.13 -0.24
N LYS A 81 -10.00 6.73 -1.39
CA LYS A 81 -9.97 6.00 -2.68
C LYS A 81 -8.67 5.24 -2.89
N VAL A 82 -7.60 5.61 -2.20
CA VAL A 82 -6.31 4.93 -2.31
C VAL A 82 -6.43 3.54 -1.71
N ARG A 83 -5.89 2.55 -2.41
CA ARG A 83 -5.92 1.16 -1.94
C ARG A 83 -4.74 0.90 -1.01
N THR A 84 -4.90 -0.07 -0.13
CA THR A 84 -3.89 -0.38 0.88
C THR A 84 -3.65 -1.87 0.99
N ILE A 85 -2.39 -2.24 1.12
CA ILE A 85 -1.96 -3.62 1.38
C ILE A 85 -1.07 -3.62 2.61
N LEU A 86 -1.36 -4.49 3.57
CA LEU A 86 -0.52 -4.70 4.73
C LEU A 86 0.27 -6.00 4.57
N MET A 87 1.58 -5.93 4.79
CA MET A 87 2.47 -7.09 4.75
C MET A 87 2.91 -7.46 6.16
N SER A 88 2.87 -8.73 6.51
CA SER A 88 3.34 -9.15 7.84
C SER A 88 3.54 -10.65 7.93
N ALA A 89 4.47 -11.04 8.82
CA ALA A 89 4.59 -12.43 9.28
C ALA A 89 3.67 -12.74 10.45
N TYR A 90 2.97 -11.72 10.94
CA TYR A 90 2.11 -11.82 12.13
C TYR A 90 0.77 -12.43 11.78
N ASN A 91 0.27 -13.31 12.65
CA ASN A 91 -1.07 -13.85 12.51
C ASN A 91 -2.08 -12.89 13.11
N PHE A 92 -2.98 -12.37 12.27
CA PHE A 92 -3.93 -11.33 12.66
C PHE A 92 -5.29 -11.87 13.12
N GLU A 93 -5.53 -13.17 13.08
CA GLU A 93 -6.87 -13.71 13.34
C GLU A 93 -7.45 -13.29 14.68
N GLU A 94 -6.60 -13.08 15.69
CA GLU A 94 -7.03 -12.70 17.04
C GLU A 94 -6.79 -11.22 17.35
N ASP A 95 -6.30 -10.44 16.40
CA ASP A 95 -6.01 -9.02 16.62
C ASP A 95 -7.26 -8.19 16.35
N GLU A 96 -7.81 -7.59 17.41
CA GLU A 96 -9.05 -6.82 17.31
C GLU A 96 -8.91 -5.57 16.43
N LEU A 97 -7.79 -4.85 16.53
CA LEU A 97 -7.56 -3.65 15.73
C LEU A 97 -7.45 -3.99 14.26
N TYR A 98 -6.74 -5.07 13.95
CA TYR A 98 -6.63 -5.54 12.57
C TYR A 98 -8.01 -5.89 12.00
N GLN A 99 -8.82 -6.64 12.76
CA GLN A 99 -10.16 -7.03 12.34
C GLN A 99 -11.04 -5.79 12.11
N GLN A 100 -10.94 -4.82 12.99
CA GLN A 100 -11.68 -3.56 12.85
C GLN A 100 -11.26 -2.82 11.57
N TYR A 101 -9.95 -2.73 11.31
CA TYR A 101 -9.44 -2.03 10.12
C TYR A 101 -9.80 -2.75 8.82
N MET A 102 -9.88 -4.08 8.83
CA MET A 102 -10.40 -4.82 7.68
C MET A 102 -11.86 -4.49 7.42
N LYS A 103 -12.67 -4.47 8.49
CA LYS A 103 -14.09 -4.14 8.42
C LYS A 103 -14.34 -2.74 7.90
N GLU A 104 -13.53 -1.78 8.34
CA GLU A 104 -13.65 -0.37 7.95
C GLU A 104 -13.00 -0.07 6.59
N ALA A 105 -12.44 -1.08 5.94
CA ALA A 105 -11.72 -0.93 4.68
C ALA A 105 -10.49 -0.01 4.79
N VAL A 106 -9.88 0.07 5.97
CA VAL A 106 -8.58 0.74 6.15
C VAL A 106 -7.48 -0.12 5.54
N ILE A 107 -7.60 -1.44 5.66
CA ILE A 107 -6.74 -2.42 5.01
C ILE A 107 -7.57 -3.12 3.95
N ASN A 108 -7.20 -2.97 2.69
CA ASN A 108 -7.94 -3.59 1.59
C ASN A 108 -7.53 -5.04 1.35
N SER A 109 -6.26 -5.35 1.48
CA SER A 109 -5.79 -6.73 1.46
C SER A 109 -4.49 -6.87 2.24
N THR A 110 -4.08 -8.13 2.43
CA THR A 110 -2.86 -8.46 3.17
C THR A 110 -2.02 -9.42 2.37
N ILE A 111 -0.72 -9.38 2.63
CA ILE A 111 0.22 -10.39 2.12
C ILE A 111 0.98 -10.94 3.29
N GLU A 112 0.93 -12.26 3.46
CA GLU A 112 1.65 -12.94 4.53
C GLU A 112 3.09 -13.21 4.11
N LYS A 113 4.02 -12.93 5.00
CA LYS A 113 5.44 -13.24 4.77
C LYS A 113 5.70 -14.73 5.09
N PRO A 114 6.59 -15.40 4.37
CA PRO A 114 7.45 -14.89 3.30
C PRO A 114 6.67 -14.65 2.01
N ILE A 115 7.00 -13.54 1.33
CA ILE A 115 6.26 -13.07 0.16
C ILE A 115 6.89 -13.64 -1.10
N THR A 116 6.09 -14.30 -1.94
CA THR A 116 6.54 -14.68 -3.28
C THR A 116 6.22 -13.55 -4.26
N MET A 117 7.01 -13.44 -5.31
CA MET A 117 6.79 -12.40 -6.32
C MET A 117 5.44 -12.58 -7.01
N ASN A 118 5.02 -13.81 -7.27
CA ASN A 118 3.72 -14.06 -7.90
C ASN A 118 2.56 -13.55 -7.06
N ILE A 119 2.61 -13.74 -5.75
CA ILE A 119 1.58 -13.24 -4.85
C ILE A 119 1.60 -11.71 -4.80
N LEU A 120 2.80 -11.12 -4.76
CA LEU A 120 2.94 -9.66 -4.78
C LEU A 120 2.29 -9.08 -6.04
N TYR A 121 2.63 -9.60 -7.22
CA TYR A 121 2.07 -9.11 -8.48
C TYR A 121 0.56 -9.25 -8.51
N LYS A 122 0.04 -10.41 -8.08
CA LYS A 122 -1.39 -10.65 -8.08
C LYS A 122 -2.13 -9.66 -7.18
N ARG A 123 -1.65 -9.48 -5.95
CA ARG A 123 -2.28 -8.54 -5.02
C ARG A 123 -2.24 -7.11 -5.53
N VAL A 124 -1.12 -6.70 -6.08
CA VAL A 124 -0.97 -5.34 -6.61
C VAL A 124 -1.90 -5.13 -7.79
N ARG A 125 -1.96 -6.08 -8.73
CA ARG A 125 -2.87 -5.96 -9.87
C ARG A 125 -4.33 -5.91 -9.43
N ASP A 126 -4.72 -6.76 -8.47
CA ASP A 126 -6.08 -6.76 -7.95
C ASP A 126 -6.44 -5.41 -7.32
N GLU A 127 -5.52 -4.84 -6.54
CA GLU A 127 -5.77 -3.56 -5.90
C GLU A 127 -5.77 -2.40 -6.89
N LEU A 128 -4.93 -2.44 -7.91
CA LEU A 128 -4.94 -1.41 -8.96
C LEU A 128 -6.23 -1.47 -9.76
N ASN A 129 -6.76 -2.65 -10.03
CA ASN A 129 -8.05 -2.80 -10.68
C ASN A 129 -9.18 -2.25 -9.81
N ALA A 130 -9.14 -2.54 -8.51
CA ALA A 130 -10.12 -2.02 -7.56
C ALA A 130 -10.05 -0.49 -7.48
N TYR A 131 -8.84 0.06 -7.47
CA TYR A 131 -8.64 1.51 -7.49
C TYR A 131 -9.28 2.12 -8.74
N GLN A 132 -9.02 1.54 -9.91
CA GLN A 132 -9.53 2.08 -11.17
C GLN A 132 -11.07 2.04 -11.20
N ILE A 133 -11.66 0.96 -10.72
CA ILE A 133 -13.12 0.85 -10.60
C ILE A 133 -13.64 1.94 -9.66
N GLY A 134 -12.96 2.16 -8.55
CA GLY A 134 -13.37 3.16 -7.55
C GLY A 134 -13.37 4.58 -8.08
N ILE A 135 -12.32 4.98 -8.81
CA ILE A 135 -12.25 6.34 -9.35
C ILE A 135 -13.18 6.56 -10.54
N ASN A 136 -13.59 5.49 -11.21
CA ASN A 136 -14.54 5.59 -12.33
C ASN A 136 -15.98 5.68 -11.89
N LYS A 137 -16.27 5.39 -10.62
CA LYS A 137 -17.63 5.50 -10.10
C LYS A 137 -18.04 6.96 -9.97
N LYS A 138 -19.20 7.29 -10.44
CA LYS A 138 -19.77 8.61 -10.25
C LYS A 138 -20.42 8.70 -8.88
N PRO A 139 -20.36 9.88 -8.24
CA PRO A 139 -21.06 10.08 -6.96
C PRO A 139 -22.55 9.85 -7.10
#